data_c3ad91b5942802f5243e90d58d4bb6b7
#
_entry.id   c3ad91b5942802f5243e90d58d4bb6b7
#
_cell.length_a   1.000
_cell.length_b   1.000
_cell.length_c   1.000
_cell.angle_alpha   90.00
_cell.angle_beta   90.00
_cell.angle_gamma   90.00
#
_symmetry.space_group_name_H-M   'P 1'
#
loop_
_entity.id
_entity.type
_entity.pdbx_description
1 polymer ?
#
loop_
_entity_poly.entity_id
_entity_poly.type
_entity_poly.pdbx_seq_one_letter_code
_entity_poly.pdbx_strand_id
1 'polypeptide(L)'
;MTKMITRFAPSPTGNLHIGSARTALINYICKSKNNDSKLYLRIEDTDKDRSKEEFKNNILSGLKWLGIDWDNEPQIQSHNINRHLEIANKLLDNGNAFKCVCSE
;
A
#
# COMPACT_ATOMS: atom_id res chain seq x y z
N MET A 1 22.65 -7.46 -11.51
CA MET A 1 21.91 -7.44 -10.21
C MET A 1 20.54 -8.08 -10.38
N THR A 2 20.07 -8.73 -9.36
CA THR A 2 18.77 -9.40 -9.36
C THR A 2 17.64 -8.38 -9.52
N LYS A 3 16.67 -8.69 -10.39
CA LYS A 3 15.42 -7.94 -10.51
C LYS A 3 14.70 -7.91 -9.17
N MET A 4 14.24 -6.74 -8.76
CA MET A 4 13.50 -6.54 -7.52
C MET A 4 12.12 -5.97 -7.80
N ILE A 5 11.12 -6.47 -7.12
CA ILE A 5 9.79 -5.87 -7.07
C ILE A 5 9.56 -5.40 -5.63
N THR A 6 9.45 -4.09 -5.48
CA THR A 6 9.22 -3.45 -4.19
C THR A 6 7.84 -2.82 -4.15
N ARG A 7 7.35 -2.51 -2.96
CA ARG A 7 6.05 -1.90 -2.76
C ARG A 7 6.08 -0.91 -1.61
N PHE A 8 5.50 0.26 -1.84
CA PHE A 8 5.14 1.21 -0.81
C PHE A 8 3.62 1.22 -0.66
N ALA A 9 3.12 1.06 0.57
CA ALA A 9 1.70 0.89 0.83
C ALA A 9 1.24 1.75 2.01
N PRO A 10 1.17 3.08 1.83
CA PRO A 10 0.78 4.01 2.89
C PRO A 10 -0.73 3.99 3.15
N SER A 11 -1.12 4.24 4.40
CA SER A 11 -2.51 4.53 4.77
C SER A 11 -2.74 6.04 4.74
N PRO A 12 -3.80 6.54 4.05
CA PRO A 12 -4.06 7.96 3.90
C PRO A 12 -4.80 8.54 5.14
N THR A 13 -4.27 8.28 6.33
CA THR A 13 -4.80 8.72 7.63
C THR A 13 -4.14 10.00 8.14
N GLY A 14 -3.21 10.54 7.40
CA GLY A 14 -2.49 11.78 7.66
C GLY A 14 -1.59 12.15 6.47
N ASN A 15 -0.93 13.30 6.59
CA ASN A 15 0.03 13.74 5.58
C ASN A 15 1.25 12.83 5.52
N LEU A 16 1.94 12.84 4.37
CA LEU A 16 3.24 12.19 4.24
C LEU A 16 4.21 12.79 5.27
N HIS A 17 4.83 11.94 6.08
CA HIS A 17 5.82 12.32 7.07
C HIS A 17 7.18 11.68 6.78
N ILE A 18 8.22 12.15 7.46
CA ILE A 18 9.60 11.71 7.22
C ILE A 18 9.78 10.20 7.36
N GLY A 19 9.06 9.54 8.26
CA GLY A 19 9.14 8.09 8.46
C GLY A 19 8.64 7.31 7.25
N SER A 20 7.47 7.65 6.71
CA SER A 20 6.93 7.02 5.50
C SER A 20 7.70 7.43 4.24
N ALA A 21 8.17 8.68 4.16
CA ALA A 21 9.04 9.13 3.08
C ALA A 21 10.35 8.32 3.03
N ARG A 22 10.97 8.05 4.19
CA ARG A 22 12.14 7.18 4.30
C ARG A 22 11.86 5.77 3.77
N THR A 23 10.75 5.18 4.15
CA THR A 23 10.36 3.83 3.66
C THR A 23 10.16 3.83 2.15
N ALA A 24 9.47 4.82 1.60
CA ALA A 24 9.29 4.97 0.15
C ALA A 24 10.64 5.12 -0.56
N LEU A 25 11.53 5.96 -0.03
CA LEU A 25 12.87 6.20 -0.59
C LEU A 25 13.70 4.93 -0.63
N ILE A 26 13.72 4.12 0.43
CA ILE A 26 14.46 2.86 0.47
C ILE A 26 13.95 1.90 -0.63
N ASN A 27 12.62 1.77 -0.77
CA ASN A 27 12.02 0.95 -1.83
C ASN A 27 12.41 1.46 -3.24
N TYR A 28 12.41 2.77 -3.43
CA TYR A 28 12.81 3.41 -4.67
C TYR A 28 14.29 3.19 -5.00
N ILE A 29 15.19 3.33 -4.02
CA ILE A 29 16.61 3.05 -4.19
C ILE A 29 16.84 1.58 -4.59
N CYS A 30 16.14 0.65 -3.95
CA CYS A 30 16.22 -0.77 -4.32
C CYS A 30 15.77 -1.02 -5.76
N LYS A 31 14.65 -0.42 -6.18
CA LYS A 31 14.19 -0.47 -7.57
C LYS A 31 15.23 0.11 -8.53
N SER A 32 15.82 1.25 -8.19
CA SER A 32 16.72 2.00 -9.08
C SER A 32 18.04 1.29 -9.40
N LYS A 33 18.35 0.22 -8.68
CA LYS A 33 19.59 -0.56 -8.90
C LYS A 33 19.55 -1.45 -10.14
N ASN A 34 18.36 -1.68 -10.74
CA ASN A 34 18.20 -2.54 -11.91
C ASN A 34 17.00 -2.03 -12.72
N ASN A 35 17.19 -1.82 -14.03
CA ASN A 35 16.17 -1.26 -14.93
C ASN A 35 14.90 -2.13 -15.03
N ASP A 36 15.01 -3.44 -14.81
CA ASP A 36 13.88 -4.37 -14.82
C ASP A 36 13.12 -4.42 -13.50
N SER A 37 13.62 -3.74 -12.47
CA SER A 37 12.98 -3.66 -11.16
C SER A 37 11.78 -2.72 -11.18
N LYS A 38 10.81 -2.97 -10.31
CA LYS A 38 9.57 -2.21 -10.20
C LYS A 38 9.31 -1.76 -8.77
N LEU A 39 8.72 -0.58 -8.64
CA LEU A 39 8.12 -0.10 -7.39
C LEU A 39 6.62 0.06 -7.59
N TYR A 40 5.84 -0.66 -6.81
CA TYR A 40 4.38 -0.56 -6.82
C TYR A 40 3.88 0.29 -5.65
N LEU A 41 2.82 1.04 -5.91
CA LEU A 41 2.14 1.87 -4.93
C LEU A 41 0.74 1.34 -4.66
N ARG A 42 0.41 1.15 -3.38
CA ARG A 42 -0.93 0.81 -2.92
C ARG A 42 -1.34 1.76 -1.79
N ILE A 43 -2.50 2.36 -1.91
CA ILE A 43 -3.11 3.16 -0.85
C ILE A 43 -3.97 2.23 0.01
N GLU A 44 -3.63 2.12 1.27
CA GLU A 44 -4.33 1.26 2.24
C GLU A 44 -5.35 2.09 3.04
N ASP A 45 -6.52 2.27 2.46
CA ASP A 45 -7.62 3.08 2.96
C ASP A 45 -8.68 2.26 3.74
N THR A 46 -8.25 1.24 4.46
CA THR A 46 -9.15 0.35 5.20
C THR A 46 -9.75 0.99 6.44
N ASP A 47 -9.06 1.95 7.05
CA ASP A 47 -9.60 2.77 8.13
C ASP A 47 -10.45 3.91 7.54
N LYS A 48 -11.75 3.67 7.40
CA LYS A 48 -12.66 4.59 6.72
C LYS A 48 -12.86 5.92 7.47
N ASP A 49 -12.72 5.89 8.79
CA ASP A 49 -12.96 7.08 9.62
C ASP A 49 -11.80 8.08 9.52
N ARG A 50 -10.58 7.58 9.42
CA ARG A 50 -9.37 8.40 9.33
C ARG A 50 -8.84 8.61 7.92
N SER A 51 -9.23 7.77 6.96
CA SER A 51 -8.78 7.89 5.57
C SER A 51 -9.49 9.04 4.86
N LYS A 52 -8.72 9.95 4.25
CA LYS A 52 -9.24 11.11 3.53
C LYS A 52 -8.57 11.27 2.18
N GLU A 53 -9.35 11.75 1.22
CA GLU A 53 -8.86 12.03 -0.14
C GLU A 53 -7.73 13.06 -0.15
N GLU A 54 -7.81 14.08 0.70
CA GLU A 54 -6.75 15.10 0.84
C GLU A 54 -5.41 14.49 1.27
N PHE A 55 -5.42 13.49 2.18
CA PHE A 55 -4.21 12.80 2.62
C PHE A 55 -3.65 11.90 1.52
N LYS A 56 -4.51 11.22 0.76
CA LYS A 56 -4.07 10.47 -0.42
C LYS A 56 -3.35 11.38 -1.41
N ASN A 57 -3.94 12.51 -1.75
CA ASN A 57 -3.36 13.48 -2.67
C ASN A 57 -2.05 14.08 -2.14
N ASN A 58 -1.97 14.35 -0.85
CA ASN A 58 -0.74 14.81 -0.20
C ASN A 58 0.39 13.76 -0.31
N ILE A 59 0.08 12.49 -0.07
CA ILE A 59 1.05 11.40 -0.20
C ILE A 59 1.57 11.32 -1.64
N LEU A 60 0.68 11.30 -2.64
CA LEU A 60 1.06 11.21 -4.05
C LEU A 60 1.91 12.41 -4.50
N SER A 61 1.49 13.62 -4.15
CA SER A 61 2.24 14.84 -4.49
C SER A 61 3.57 14.93 -3.75
N GLY A 62 3.61 14.51 -2.48
CA GLY A 62 4.84 14.47 -1.69
C GLY A 62 5.87 13.50 -2.24
N LEU A 63 5.44 12.31 -2.67
CA LEU A 63 6.33 11.34 -3.33
C LEU A 63 6.91 11.92 -4.63
N LYS A 64 6.09 12.54 -5.45
CA LYS A 64 6.56 13.20 -6.69
C LYS A 64 7.53 14.34 -6.41
N TRP A 65 7.24 15.14 -5.39
CA TRP A 65 8.13 16.22 -4.97
C TRP A 65 9.51 15.70 -4.54
N LEU A 66 9.56 14.52 -3.91
CA LEU A 66 10.81 13.82 -3.56
C LEU A 66 11.50 13.17 -4.75
N GLY A 67 10.91 13.18 -5.94
CA GLY A 67 11.43 12.50 -7.12
C GLY A 67 11.24 10.97 -7.09
N ILE A 68 10.29 10.49 -6.31
CA ILE A 68 9.98 9.06 -6.20
C ILE A 68 8.83 8.73 -7.17
N ASP A 69 9.15 7.97 -8.21
CA ASP A 69 8.18 7.45 -9.18
C ASP A 69 7.86 5.98 -8.91
N TRP A 70 6.66 5.57 -9.30
CA TRP A 70 6.18 4.20 -9.22
C TRP A 70 5.69 3.69 -10.59
N ASP A 71 5.56 2.38 -10.74
CA ASP A 71 5.40 1.72 -12.04
C ASP A 71 3.97 1.19 -12.31
N ASN A 72 2.97 1.57 -11.50
CA ASN A 72 1.58 1.15 -11.67
C ASN A 72 0.63 2.32 -11.46
N GLU A 73 -0.62 2.19 -11.93
CA GLU A 73 -1.69 3.01 -11.37
C GLU A 73 -1.84 2.68 -9.88
N PRO A 74 -1.87 3.68 -8.99
CA PRO A 74 -1.97 3.42 -7.55
C PRO A 74 -3.19 2.54 -7.23
N GLN A 75 -2.94 1.39 -6.63
CA GLN A 75 -4.02 0.51 -6.19
C GLN A 75 -4.66 1.07 -4.93
N ILE A 76 -5.99 1.13 -4.91
CA ILE A 76 -6.76 1.51 -3.72
C ILE A 76 -7.30 0.23 -3.08
N GLN A 77 -6.90 -0.05 -1.86
CA GLN A 77 -7.21 -1.34 -1.21
C GLN A 77 -8.72 -1.56 -1.05
N SER A 78 -9.49 -0.53 -0.70
CA SER A 78 -10.94 -0.64 -0.54
C SER A 78 -11.68 -1.04 -1.83
N HIS A 79 -11.11 -0.78 -3.00
CA HIS A 79 -11.71 -1.18 -4.27
C HIS A 79 -11.76 -2.70 -4.46
N ASN A 80 -10.98 -3.46 -3.70
CA ASN A 80 -10.90 -4.91 -3.77
C ASN A 80 -11.63 -5.61 -2.60
N ILE A 81 -12.48 -4.91 -1.86
CA ILE A 81 -13.11 -5.45 -0.65
C ILE A 81 -13.92 -6.72 -0.93
N ASN A 82 -14.64 -6.77 -2.03
CA ASN A 82 -15.44 -7.95 -2.41
C ASN A 82 -14.54 -9.17 -2.65
N ARG A 83 -13.39 -8.97 -3.30
CA ARG A 83 -12.42 -10.03 -3.51
C ARG A 83 -11.79 -10.49 -2.19
N HIS A 84 -11.48 -9.56 -1.30
CA HIS A 84 -10.96 -9.89 0.04
C HIS A 84 -11.96 -10.72 0.83
N LEU A 85 -13.24 -10.36 0.82
CA LEU A 85 -14.31 -11.11 1.50
C LEU A 85 -14.50 -12.51 0.89
N GLU A 86 -14.46 -12.64 -0.43
CA GLU A 86 -14.51 -13.94 -1.11
C GLU A 86 -13.39 -14.86 -0.63
N ILE A 87 -12.16 -14.37 -0.60
CA ILE A 87 -11.00 -15.17 -0.16
C ILE A 87 -11.07 -15.47 1.34
N ALA A 88 -11.49 -14.52 2.17
CA ALA A 88 -11.67 -14.76 3.60
C ALA A 88 -12.68 -15.87 3.87
N ASN A 89 -13.81 -15.88 3.17
CA ASN A 89 -14.80 -16.95 3.30
C ASN A 89 -14.24 -18.31 2.84
N LYS A 90 -13.50 -18.35 1.73
CA LYS A 90 -12.80 -19.57 1.30
C LYS A 90 -11.84 -20.13 2.36
N LEU A 91 -11.12 -19.24 3.04
CA LEU A 91 -10.22 -19.64 4.12
C LEU A 91 -10.99 -20.20 5.32
N LEU A 92 -12.13 -19.61 5.67
CA LEU A 92 -13.02 -20.13 6.72
C LEU A 92 -13.56 -21.51 6.34
N ASP A 93 -14.09 -21.67 5.12
CA ASP A 93 -14.68 -22.91 4.64
C ASP A 93 -13.65 -24.06 4.59
N ASN A 94 -12.41 -23.75 4.29
CA ASN A 94 -11.29 -24.71 4.24
C ASN A 94 -10.61 -24.96 5.60
N GLY A 95 -11.09 -24.32 6.68
CA GLY A 95 -10.50 -24.46 8.02
C GLY A 95 -9.14 -23.77 8.21
N ASN A 96 -8.74 -22.90 7.28
CA ASN A 96 -7.49 -22.13 7.33
C ASN A 96 -7.64 -20.75 8.00
N ALA A 97 -8.84 -20.41 8.44
CA ALA A 97 -9.14 -19.21 9.23
C ALA A 97 -10.25 -19.53 10.24
N PHE A 98 -10.39 -18.69 11.24
CA PHE A 98 -11.47 -18.77 12.22
C PHE A 98 -12.02 -17.39 12.55
N LYS A 99 -13.26 -17.35 13.03
CA LYS A 99 -13.88 -16.09 13.49
C LYS A 99 -13.44 -15.78 14.92
N CYS A 100 -12.88 -14.60 15.11
CA CYS A 100 -12.57 -14.08 16.45
C CYS A 100 -13.77 -13.31 17.01
N VAL A 101 -14.10 -13.56 18.27
CA VAL A 101 -15.20 -12.90 19.00
C VAL A 101 -14.69 -12.07 20.17
N CYS A 102 -13.38 -11.83 20.24
CA CYS A 102 -12.81 -10.96 21.27
C CYS A 102 -13.23 -9.50 21.05
N SER A 103 -13.40 -8.75 22.15
CA SER A 103 -13.51 -7.29 22.10
C SER A 103 -12.14 -6.68 21.81
N GLU A 104 -12.15 -5.46 21.24
CA GLU A 104 -10.95 -4.64 21.09
C GLU A 104 -10.38 -4.21 22.45
#